data_f091a1bec1cdf907bada01535402292d
#
_entry.id   f091a1bec1cdf907bada01535402292d
#
_cell.length_a   1.000
_cell.length_b   1.000
_cell.length_c   1.000
_cell.angle_alpha   90.00
_cell.angle_beta   90.00
_cell.angle_gamma   90.00
#
_symmetry.space_group_name_H-M   'P 1'
#
loop_
_entity.id
_entity.type
_entity.pdbx_description
1 polymer ?
#
loop_
_entity_poly.entity_id
_entity_poly.type
_entity_poly.pdbx_seq_one_letter_code
_entity_poly.pdbx_strand_id
1 'polypeptide(L)'
;LRTNIFRACFNDSYQGEVAAKFISNNLKKTKVAVLYNNEDSYSMGLYNSFKNLATTNQIDIVYEQSYHNNSVDFKTAWNSIKSSGAEVVFLPEYYEKVITIVSQGRDAGYNGTIVGADGWDGVLSVDGVDENDFTNCYFSNHFAVDSNEAVVNNFVNSYKSKYNENPTSFAALGYDAVYIY
;
A
#
# COMPACT_ATOMS: atom_id res chain seq x y z
N LEU A 1 -6.06 26.74 5.97
CA LEU A 1 -7.10 25.75 6.31
C LEU A 1 -8.48 26.32 5.99
N ARG A 2 -9.30 25.60 5.25
CA ARG A 2 -10.70 25.98 4.99
C ARG A 2 -11.57 25.34 6.06
N THR A 3 -12.43 26.12 6.70
CA THR A 3 -13.25 25.69 7.85
C THR A 3 -14.39 24.75 7.49
N ASN A 4 -14.62 24.54 6.18
CA ASN A 4 -15.71 23.73 5.62
C ASN A 4 -15.18 22.48 4.87
N ILE A 5 -13.92 22.10 5.08
CA ILE A 5 -13.33 20.90 4.47
C ILE A 5 -12.84 20.00 5.61
N PHE A 6 -13.30 18.78 5.61
CA PHE A 6 -12.98 17.73 6.58
C PHE A 6 -12.33 16.54 5.86
N ARG A 7 -11.52 15.79 6.59
CA ARG A 7 -10.88 14.58 6.10
C ARG A 7 -11.15 13.43 7.08
N ALA A 8 -11.65 12.32 6.59
CA ALA A 8 -11.83 11.09 7.38
C ALA A 8 -10.57 10.21 7.36
N CYS A 9 -9.76 10.24 6.27
CA CYS A 9 -8.52 9.47 6.17
C CYS A 9 -7.32 10.17 6.83
N PHE A 10 -6.28 9.42 7.21
CA PHE A 10 -4.98 10.00 7.56
C PHE A 10 -4.29 10.58 6.31
N ASN A 11 -3.18 11.27 6.45
CA ASN A 11 -2.49 11.84 5.30
C ASN A 11 -1.29 10.98 4.86
N ASP A 12 -0.89 11.13 3.59
CA ASP A 12 0.12 10.32 2.92
C ASP A 12 1.50 10.45 3.59
N SER A 13 1.82 11.63 4.13
CA SER A 13 3.08 11.84 4.85
C SER A 13 3.20 10.94 6.09
N TYR A 14 2.10 10.70 6.79
CA TYR A 14 2.06 9.77 7.92
C TYR A 14 2.24 8.31 7.46
N GLN A 15 1.61 7.92 6.36
CA GLN A 15 1.78 6.56 5.82
C GLN A 15 3.21 6.26 5.39
N GLY A 16 3.87 7.20 4.70
CA GLY A 16 5.29 7.05 4.32
C GLY A 16 6.20 6.88 5.53
N GLU A 17 5.92 7.60 6.63
CA GLU A 17 6.61 7.43 7.90
C GLU A 17 6.35 6.04 8.52
N VAL A 18 5.10 5.61 8.56
CA VAL A 18 4.70 4.29 9.10
C VAL A 18 5.37 3.17 8.30
N ALA A 19 5.37 3.26 6.97
CA ALA A 19 6.04 2.27 6.11
C ALA A 19 7.54 2.17 6.41
N ALA A 20 8.24 3.30 6.54
CA ALA A 20 9.67 3.32 6.87
C ALA A 20 9.94 2.68 8.26
N LYS A 21 9.15 3.06 9.28
CA LYS A 21 9.26 2.48 10.62
C LYS A 21 8.92 0.99 10.65
N PHE A 22 7.90 0.56 9.92
CA PHE A 22 7.51 -0.85 9.83
C PHE A 22 8.64 -1.69 9.21
N ILE A 23 9.23 -1.23 8.11
CA ILE A 23 10.32 -1.92 7.44
C ILE A 23 11.53 -2.06 8.38
N SER A 24 11.95 -0.96 9.03
CA SER A 24 13.13 -1.00 9.88
C SER A 24 12.88 -1.68 11.23
N ASN A 25 11.77 -1.38 11.91
CA ASN A 25 11.54 -1.79 13.29
C ASN A 25 10.86 -3.16 13.41
N ASN A 26 9.95 -3.50 12.48
CA ASN A 26 9.19 -4.75 12.53
C ASN A 26 9.81 -5.82 11.63
N LEU A 27 10.07 -5.49 10.37
CA LEU A 27 10.68 -6.44 9.43
C LEU A 27 12.19 -6.59 9.64
N LYS A 28 12.85 -5.63 10.32
CA LYS A 28 14.31 -5.61 10.55
C LYS A 28 15.10 -5.64 9.24
N LYS A 29 14.60 -4.92 8.22
CA LYS A 29 15.19 -4.83 6.90
C LYS A 29 15.69 -3.41 6.66
N THR A 30 16.78 -3.30 5.89
CA THR A 30 17.44 -2.02 5.63
C THR A 30 17.59 -1.71 4.14
N LYS A 31 17.67 -2.72 3.26
CA LYS A 31 17.82 -2.51 1.82
C LYS A 31 16.48 -2.50 1.12
N VAL A 32 16.06 -1.34 0.66
CA VAL A 32 14.73 -1.13 0.08
C VAL A 32 14.85 -0.66 -1.36
N ALA A 33 14.06 -1.26 -2.24
CA ALA A 33 13.76 -0.69 -3.55
C ALA A 33 12.45 0.08 -3.49
N VAL A 34 12.32 1.15 -4.27
CA VAL A 34 11.06 1.90 -4.39
C VAL A 34 10.64 1.94 -5.85
N LEU A 35 9.38 1.56 -6.10
CA LEU A 35 8.77 1.62 -7.42
C LEU A 35 7.48 2.45 -7.30
N TYR A 36 7.41 3.61 -7.97
CA TYR A 36 6.35 4.59 -7.75
C TYR A 36 5.86 5.22 -9.05
N ASN A 37 4.60 5.66 -9.04
CA ASN A 37 3.97 6.35 -10.16
C ASN A 37 4.26 7.86 -10.07
N ASN A 38 4.97 8.40 -11.07
CA ASN A 38 5.34 9.82 -11.07
C ASN A 38 4.26 10.77 -11.65
N GLU A 39 3.16 10.21 -12.11
CA GLU A 39 2.00 10.98 -12.60
C GLU A 39 0.84 11.01 -11.61
N ASP A 40 0.96 10.26 -10.51
CA ASP A 40 -0.06 10.21 -9.46
C ASP A 40 0.42 10.94 -8.18
N SER A 41 -0.39 11.87 -7.69
CA SER A 41 -0.05 12.69 -6.53
C SER A 41 0.00 11.90 -5.22
N TYR A 42 -0.81 10.84 -5.08
CA TYR A 42 -0.81 9.95 -3.94
C TYR A 42 0.49 9.13 -3.89
N SER A 43 0.83 8.46 -4.98
CA SER A 43 2.06 7.68 -5.10
C SER A 43 3.31 8.54 -4.87
N MET A 44 3.35 9.73 -5.47
CA MET A 44 4.43 10.70 -5.27
C MET A 44 4.52 11.22 -3.83
N GLY A 45 3.39 11.49 -3.21
CA GLY A 45 3.32 11.96 -1.81
C GLY A 45 3.91 10.94 -0.84
N LEU A 46 3.52 9.69 -0.99
CA LEU A 46 4.03 8.55 -0.21
C LEU A 46 5.52 8.30 -0.45
N TYR A 47 5.94 8.28 -1.72
CA TYR A 47 7.36 8.12 -2.07
C TYR A 47 8.22 9.22 -1.44
N ASN A 48 7.84 10.49 -1.58
CA ASN A 48 8.60 11.61 -1.01
C ASN A 48 8.69 11.54 0.51
N SER A 49 7.59 11.22 1.18
CA SER A 49 7.58 11.05 2.64
C SER A 49 8.46 9.90 3.09
N PHE A 50 8.35 8.74 2.43
CA PHE A 50 9.18 7.58 2.71
C PHE A 50 10.68 7.92 2.53
N LYS A 51 11.04 8.51 1.39
CA LYS A 51 12.42 8.87 1.05
C LYS A 51 13.04 9.84 2.06
N ASN A 52 12.29 10.86 2.47
CA ASN A 52 12.76 11.85 3.45
C ASN A 52 13.06 11.21 4.81
N LEU A 53 12.40 10.11 5.15
CA LEU A 53 12.55 9.44 6.43
C LEU A 53 13.42 8.17 6.37
N ALA A 54 13.84 7.75 5.18
CA ALA A 54 14.63 6.54 4.96
C ALA A 54 15.92 6.56 5.81
N THR A 55 16.72 7.59 5.68
CA THR A 55 18.00 7.71 6.41
C THR A 55 17.79 7.70 7.94
N THR A 56 16.79 8.43 8.45
CA THR A 56 16.47 8.47 9.88
C THR A 56 16.07 7.10 10.43
N ASN A 57 15.44 6.29 9.58
CA ASN A 57 15.03 4.92 9.91
C ASN A 57 16.08 3.87 9.49
N GLN A 58 17.30 4.27 9.18
CA GLN A 58 18.41 3.39 8.78
C GLN A 58 18.09 2.52 7.55
N ILE A 59 17.29 3.08 6.63
CA ILE A 59 16.94 2.46 5.36
C ILE A 59 17.88 2.99 4.28
N ASP A 60 18.49 2.06 3.54
CA ASP A 60 19.25 2.31 2.33
C ASP A 60 18.35 2.02 1.11
N ILE A 61 18.05 3.07 0.36
CA ILE A 61 17.27 2.93 -0.89
C ILE A 61 18.27 2.50 -1.99
N VAL A 62 18.38 1.18 -2.17
CA VAL A 62 19.34 0.56 -3.11
C VAL A 62 18.89 0.62 -4.57
N TYR A 63 17.62 0.87 -4.81
CA TYR A 63 17.06 1.05 -6.14
C TYR A 63 15.80 1.93 -6.08
N GLU A 64 15.65 2.82 -7.03
CA GLU A 64 14.45 3.64 -7.13
C GLU A 64 14.10 3.83 -8.62
N GLN A 65 12.85 3.63 -8.97
CA GLN A 65 12.36 3.85 -10.33
C GLN A 65 10.93 4.38 -10.31
N SER A 66 10.69 5.40 -11.14
CA SER A 66 9.33 5.84 -11.45
C SER A 66 8.79 5.15 -12.69
N TYR A 67 7.46 5.13 -12.80
CA TYR A 67 6.73 4.73 -14.00
C TYR A 67 5.55 5.68 -14.26
N HIS A 68 4.89 5.53 -15.40
CA HIS A 68 3.77 6.34 -15.85
C HIS A 68 2.43 5.58 -15.72
N ASN A 69 1.31 6.30 -15.74
CA ASN A 69 -0.03 5.72 -15.65
C ASN A 69 -0.30 4.62 -16.68
N ASN A 70 0.24 4.76 -17.89
CA ASN A 70 0.07 3.79 -18.97
C ASN A 70 1.10 2.65 -18.97
N SER A 71 2.02 2.59 -18.01
CA SER A 71 2.99 1.49 -17.90
C SER A 71 2.28 0.18 -17.57
N VAL A 72 2.60 -0.88 -18.32
CA VAL A 72 2.02 -2.22 -18.15
C VAL A 72 3.07 -3.34 -18.08
N ASP A 73 4.34 -3.03 -18.37
CA ASP A 73 5.46 -3.96 -18.28
C ASP A 73 6.49 -3.48 -17.27
N PHE A 74 6.71 -4.29 -16.24
CA PHE A 74 7.59 -4.02 -15.11
C PHE A 74 8.74 -5.02 -15.00
N LYS A 75 8.92 -5.93 -15.97
CA LYS A 75 9.93 -6.99 -15.94
C LYS A 75 11.36 -6.44 -15.80
N THR A 76 11.66 -5.37 -16.55
CA THR A 76 12.98 -4.71 -16.46
C THR A 76 13.23 -4.13 -15.08
N ALA A 77 12.23 -3.46 -14.49
CA ALA A 77 12.30 -2.93 -13.14
C ALA A 77 12.53 -4.05 -12.11
N TRP A 78 11.80 -5.15 -12.21
CA TRP A 78 11.98 -6.29 -11.30
C TRP A 78 13.35 -6.96 -11.41
N ASN A 79 13.91 -7.09 -12.62
CA ASN A 79 15.27 -7.59 -12.81
C ASN A 79 16.30 -6.66 -12.14
N SER A 80 16.12 -5.35 -12.25
CA SER A 80 16.98 -4.36 -11.59
C SER A 80 16.84 -4.39 -10.07
N ILE A 81 15.61 -4.49 -9.56
CA ILE A 81 15.33 -4.65 -8.13
C ILE A 81 16.04 -5.88 -7.56
N LYS A 82 15.92 -7.02 -8.21
CA LYS A 82 16.63 -8.26 -7.79
C LYS A 82 18.15 -8.07 -7.80
N SER A 83 18.68 -7.43 -8.83
CA SER A 83 20.12 -7.20 -8.97
C SER A 83 20.67 -6.21 -7.94
N SER A 84 19.83 -5.29 -7.44
CA SER A 84 20.22 -4.31 -6.41
C SER A 84 20.39 -4.93 -5.02
N GLY A 85 19.91 -6.16 -4.82
CA GLY A 85 19.92 -6.82 -3.52
C GLY A 85 18.87 -6.26 -2.55
N ALA A 86 17.82 -5.61 -3.05
CA ALA A 86 16.70 -5.13 -2.22
C ALA A 86 16.02 -6.29 -1.50
N GLU A 87 15.85 -6.16 -0.20
CA GLU A 87 15.17 -7.11 0.67
C GLU A 87 13.66 -6.83 0.74
N VAL A 88 13.28 -5.56 0.53
CA VAL A 88 11.90 -5.07 0.54
C VAL A 88 11.71 -4.16 -0.66
N VAL A 89 10.53 -4.22 -1.25
CA VAL A 89 10.05 -3.22 -2.22
C VAL A 89 8.95 -2.39 -1.56
N PHE A 90 9.12 -1.07 -1.55
CA PHE A 90 8.03 -0.14 -1.21
C PHE A 90 7.30 0.25 -2.50
N LEU A 91 6.01 -0.05 -2.56
CA LEU A 91 5.16 0.13 -3.73
C LEU A 91 3.90 0.94 -3.36
N PRO A 92 4.00 2.28 -3.30
CA PRO A 92 2.85 3.16 -3.02
C PRO A 92 1.98 3.33 -4.27
N GLU A 93 0.96 2.49 -4.42
CA GLU A 93 0.08 2.49 -5.59
C GLU A 93 -1.33 2.01 -5.20
N TYR A 94 -2.30 2.14 -6.11
CA TYR A 94 -3.64 1.59 -5.96
C TYR A 94 -3.73 0.15 -6.45
N TYR A 95 -4.68 -0.60 -5.86
CA TYR A 95 -4.80 -2.05 -6.00
C TYR A 95 -4.87 -2.55 -7.47
N GLU A 96 -5.51 -1.81 -8.38
CA GLU A 96 -5.62 -2.23 -9.79
C GLU A 96 -4.25 -2.36 -10.48
N LYS A 97 -3.35 -1.40 -10.22
CA LYS A 97 -1.99 -1.42 -10.77
C LYS A 97 -1.09 -2.38 -9.98
N VAL A 98 -1.29 -2.45 -8.66
CA VAL A 98 -0.55 -3.34 -7.76
C VAL A 98 -0.64 -4.79 -8.21
N ILE A 99 -1.82 -5.26 -8.63
CA ILE A 99 -2.02 -6.62 -9.13
C ILE A 99 -1.02 -6.93 -10.25
N THR A 100 -0.96 -6.08 -11.25
CA THR A 100 -0.05 -6.26 -12.40
C THR A 100 1.42 -6.20 -11.99
N ILE A 101 1.79 -5.25 -11.13
CA ILE A 101 3.18 -5.05 -10.70
C ILE A 101 3.65 -6.24 -9.87
N VAL A 102 2.86 -6.67 -8.88
CA VAL A 102 3.21 -7.76 -7.96
C VAL A 102 3.31 -9.07 -8.71
N SER A 103 2.31 -9.42 -9.54
CA SER A 103 2.33 -10.65 -10.33
C SER A 103 3.58 -10.73 -11.21
N GLN A 104 3.91 -9.67 -11.95
CA GLN A 104 5.14 -9.65 -12.75
C GLN A 104 6.42 -9.76 -11.89
N GLY A 105 6.40 -9.29 -10.65
CA GLY A 105 7.49 -9.45 -9.71
C GLY A 105 7.70 -10.91 -9.31
N ARG A 106 6.61 -11.60 -9.00
CA ARG A 106 6.64 -13.04 -8.68
C ARG A 106 7.08 -13.88 -9.88
N ASP A 107 6.55 -13.58 -11.07
CA ASP A 107 6.97 -14.21 -12.33
C ASP A 107 8.46 -14.00 -12.62
N ALA A 108 8.99 -12.82 -12.30
CA ALA A 108 10.42 -12.56 -12.39
C ALA A 108 11.25 -13.25 -11.30
N GLY A 109 10.61 -13.96 -10.35
CA GLY A 109 11.27 -14.67 -9.25
C GLY A 109 11.69 -13.78 -8.07
N TYR A 110 11.04 -12.62 -7.86
CA TYR A 110 11.22 -11.85 -6.65
C TYR A 110 10.35 -12.41 -5.53
N ASN A 111 10.98 -13.02 -4.53
CA ASN A 111 10.30 -13.64 -3.37
C ASN A 111 10.45 -12.82 -2.07
N GLY A 112 11.03 -11.61 -2.17
CA GLY A 112 11.17 -10.70 -1.03
C GLY A 112 9.84 -10.09 -0.59
N THR A 113 9.92 -9.30 0.46
CA THR A 113 8.76 -8.59 1.00
C THR A 113 8.38 -7.41 0.13
N ILE A 114 7.07 -7.18 -0.05
CA ILE A 114 6.56 -5.98 -0.70
C ILE A 114 5.67 -5.24 0.32
N VAL A 115 5.88 -3.94 0.45
CA VAL A 115 5.14 -3.07 1.38
C VAL A 115 4.42 -2.00 0.59
N GLY A 116 3.11 -1.93 0.77
CA GLY A 116 2.23 -0.94 0.16
C GLY A 116 1.65 0.06 1.17
N ALA A 117 0.63 0.75 0.73
CA ALA A 117 -0.14 1.71 1.50
C ALA A 117 -1.64 1.42 1.36
N ASP A 118 -2.51 2.24 1.94
CA ASP A 118 -3.96 2.01 2.01
C ASP A 118 -4.66 1.83 0.65
N GLY A 119 -4.06 2.35 -0.43
CA GLY A 119 -4.53 2.12 -1.79
C GLY A 119 -4.56 0.66 -2.23
N TRP A 120 -3.90 -0.25 -1.49
CA TRP A 120 -3.93 -1.70 -1.77
C TRP A 120 -5.20 -2.38 -1.26
N ASP A 121 -5.97 -1.71 -0.40
CA ASP A 121 -7.16 -2.33 0.19
C ASP A 121 -8.17 -2.76 -0.87
N GLY A 122 -8.66 -4.00 -0.73
CA GLY A 122 -9.53 -4.63 -1.72
C GLY A 122 -8.79 -5.44 -2.80
N VAL A 123 -7.46 -5.45 -2.82
CA VAL A 123 -6.67 -6.14 -3.86
C VAL A 123 -7.03 -7.63 -4.01
N LEU A 124 -7.27 -8.33 -2.90
CA LEU A 124 -7.65 -9.75 -2.90
C LEU A 124 -9.14 -9.99 -3.22
N SER A 125 -9.93 -8.93 -3.34
CA SER A 125 -11.35 -9.03 -3.71
C SER A 125 -11.57 -8.92 -5.22
N VAL A 126 -10.51 -8.70 -6.00
CA VAL A 126 -10.60 -8.57 -7.46
C VAL A 126 -10.62 -9.97 -8.09
N ASP A 127 -11.58 -10.22 -8.97
CA ASP A 127 -11.71 -11.50 -9.67
C ASP A 127 -10.44 -11.85 -10.47
N GLY A 128 -9.96 -13.08 -10.29
CA GLY A 128 -8.81 -13.60 -11.04
C GLY A 128 -7.44 -13.24 -10.43
N VAL A 129 -7.40 -12.62 -9.28
CA VAL A 129 -6.15 -12.39 -8.54
C VAL A 129 -5.65 -13.70 -7.94
N ASP A 130 -4.37 -14.03 -8.16
CA ASP A 130 -3.71 -15.12 -7.45
C ASP A 130 -3.24 -14.63 -6.08
N GLU A 131 -3.90 -15.09 -5.02
CA GLU A 131 -3.56 -14.74 -3.64
C GLU A 131 -2.11 -15.14 -3.26
N ASN A 132 -1.55 -16.16 -3.92
CA ASN A 132 -0.17 -16.60 -3.67
C ASN A 132 0.85 -15.51 -4.04
N ASP A 133 0.56 -14.68 -5.04
CA ASP A 133 1.42 -13.55 -5.42
C ASP A 133 1.59 -12.54 -4.28
N PHE A 134 0.59 -12.45 -3.40
CA PHE A 134 0.56 -11.54 -2.26
C PHE A 134 1.16 -12.13 -0.98
N THR A 135 1.77 -13.30 -1.04
CA THR A 135 2.55 -13.84 0.07
C THR A 135 3.71 -12.89 0.42
N ASN A 136 3.92 -12.61 1.71
CA ASN A 136 4.89 -11.62 2.21
C ASN A 136 4.63 -10.18 1.72
N CYS A 137 3.38 -9.85 1.43
CA CYS A 137 2.94 -8.49 1.17
C CYS A 137 2.27 -7.90 2.42
N TYR A 138 2.55 -6.62 2.67
CA TYR A 138 1.98 -5.86 3.79
C TYR A 138 1.56 -4.49 3.30
N PHE A 139 0.50 -3.92 3.85
CA PHE A 139 0.12 -2.54 3.58
C PHE A 139 -0.51 -1.88 4.81
N SER A 140 -0.38 -0.57 4.93
CA SER A 140 -1.09 0.20 5.95
C SER A 140 -2.56 0.32 5.58
N ASN A 141 -3.45 0.26 6.58
CA ASN A 141 -4.88 0.42 6.36
C ASN A 141 -5.52 1.25 7.47
N HIS A 142 -6.73 1.76 7.24
CA HIS A 142 -7.50 2.58 8.18
C HIS A 142 -8.20 1.75 9.23
N PHE A 143 -8.56 0.51 8.91
CA PHE A 143 -9.18 -0.44 9.84
C PHE A 143 -8.85 -1.88 9.43
N ALA A 144 -9.07 -2.81 10.33
CA ALA A 144 -8.97 -4.24 10.05
C ALA A 144 -10.37 -4.85 10.11
N VAL A 145 -10.79 -5.51 9.03
CA VAL A 145 -12.12 -6.14 8.91
C VAL A 145 -12.36 -7.23 9.96
N ASP A 146 -11.28 -7.82 10.47
CA ASP A 146 -11.24 -8.83 11.52
C ASP A 146 -10.96 -8.27 12.93
N SER A 147 -11.02 -6.95 13.09
CA SER A 147 -10.87 -6.30 14.40
C SER A 147 -11.89 -6.82 15.40
N ASN A 148 -11.48 -6.97 16.65
CA ASN A 148 -12.36 -7.35 17.77
C ASN A 148 -13.10 -6.16 18.41
N GLU A 149 -12.92 -4.94 17.90
CA GLU A 149 -13.61 -3.76 18.42
C GLU A 149 -15.08 -3.77 18.03
N ALA A 150 -15.96 -3.51 19.02
CA ALA A 150 -17.40 -3.60 18.82
C ALA A 150 -17.91 -2.64 17.73
N VAL A 151 -17.34 -1.45 17.62
CA VAL A 151 -17.75 -0.46 16.59
C VAL A 151 -17.41 -0.97 15.18
N VAL A 152 -16.25 -1.59 15.00
CA VAL A 152 -15.83 -2.17 13.72
C VAL A 152 -16.72 -3.38 13.38
N ASN A 153 -16.91 -4.29 14.32
CA ASN A 153 -17.76 -5.47 14.12
C ASN A 153 -19.20 -5.10 13.73
N ASN A 154 -19.79 -4.09 14.37
CA ASN A 154 -21.13 -3.63 14.05
C ASN A 154 -21.21 -3.07 12.62
N PHE A 155 -20.23 -2.28 12.21
CA PHE A 155 -20.13 -1.77 10.84
C PHE A 155 -20.00 -2.91 9.83
N VAL A 156 -19.02 -3.81 10.03
CA VAL A 156 -18.75 -4.94 9.15
C VAL A 156 -19.97 -5.84 8.99
N ASN A 157 -20.65 -6.19 10.10
CA ASN A 157 -21.84 -7.04 10.07
C ASN A 157 -23.01 -6.36 9.34
N SER A 158 -23.20 -5.07 9.55
CA SER A 158 -24.25 -4.29 8.88
C SER A 158 -23.98 -4.19 7.37
N TYR A 159 -22.73 -3.94 6.99
CA TYR A 159 -22.30 -3.88 5.60
C TYR A 159 -22.49 -5.23 4.90
N LYS A 160 -22.00 -6.33 5.50
CA LYS A 160 -22.18 -7.70 4.99
C LYS A 160 -23.66 -8.07 4.82
N SER A 161 -24.49 -7.74 5.81
CA SER A 161 -25.92 -8.00 5.73
C SER A 161 -26.58 -7.30 4.54
N LYS A 162 -26.08 -6.12 4.16
CA LYS A 162 -26.67 -5.31 3.10
C LYS A 162 -26.11 -5.64 1.71
N TYR A 163 -24.81 -5.89 1.60
CA TYR A 163 -24.11 -6.00 0.32
C TYR A 163 -23.58 -7.41 0.02
N ASN A 164 -23.64 -8.32 1.01
CA ASN A 164 -23.13 -9.70 0.90
C ASN A 164 -21.62 -9.79 0.61
N GLU A 165 -20.87 -8.79 1.05
CA GLU A 165 -19.41 -8.71 0.89
C GLU A 165 -18.75 -8.03 2.10
N ASN A 166 -17.44 -8.14 2.24
CA ASN A 166 -16.69 -7.40 3.24
C ASN A 166 -16.53 -5.93 2.81
N PRO A 167 -16.65 -4.97 3.76
CA PRO A 167 -16.30 -3.58 3.46
C PRO A 167 -14.79 -3.43 3.27
N THR A 168 -14.40 -2.57 2.34
CA THR A 168 -13.04 -2.03 2.24
C THR A 168 -12.90 -0.80 3.13
N SER A 169 -11.66 -0.30 3.32
CA SER A 169 -11.42 0.96 4.03
C SER A 169 -12.11 2.15 3.34
N PHE A 170 -12.24 2.13 2.01
CA PHE A 170 -12.98 3.17 1.28
C PHE A 170 -14.47 3.21 1.68
N ALA A 171 -15.07 2.03 1.88
CA ALA A 171 -16.45 1.95 2.37
C ALA A 171 -16.56 2.46 3.81
N ALA A 172 -15.60 2.12 4.68
CA ALA A 172 -15.57 2.58 6.07
C ALA A 172 -15.38 4.11 6.15
N LEU A 173 -14.42 4.65 5.39
CA LEU A 173 -14.17 6.10 5.34
C LEU A 173 -15.36 6.88 4.75
N GLY A 174 -16.04 6.31 3.73
CA GLY A 174 -17.26 6.88 3.19
C GLY A 174 -18.39 6.91 4.21
N TYR A 175 -18.53 5.85 5.01
CA TYR A 175 -19.48 5.79 6.12
C TYR A 175 -19.16 6.85 7.18
N ASP A 176 -17.91 6.91 7.65
CA ASP A 176 -17.47 7.88 8.65
C ASP A 176 -17.63 9.33 8.19
N ALA A 177 -17.37 9.62 6.91
CA ALA A 177 -17.51 10.95 6.35
C ALA A 177 -18.92 11.51 6.50
N VAL A 178 -19.96 10.66 6.47
CA VAL A 178 -21.35 11.07 6.69
C VAL A 178 -21.60 11.48 8.14
N TYR A 179 -20.89 10.86 9.10
CA TYR A 179 -21.02 11.19 10.52
C TYR A 179 -20.20 12.41 10.97
N ILE A 180 -19.19 12.79 10.18
CA ILE A 180 -18.39 14.00 10.44
C ILE A 180 -19.15 15.26 9.99
N TYR A 181 -20.03 15.15 8.98
CA TYR A 181 -20.81 16.26 8.45
C TYR A 181 -22.02 16.57 9.32
#